data_2c24d550d0c01ae585d74801ba15355e
#
_entry.id   2c24d550d0c01ae585d74801ba15355e
#
_cell.length_a   1.000
_cell.length_b   1.000
_cell.length_c   1.000
_cell.angle_alpha   90.00
_cell.angle_beta   90.00
_cell.angle_gamma   90.00
#
_symmetry.space_group_name_H-M   'P 1'
#
loop_
_entity.id
_entity.type
_entity.pdbx_description
1 polymer ?
#
loop_
_entity_poly.entity_id
_entity_poly.type
_entity_poly.pdbx_seq_one_letter_code
_entity_poly.pdbx_strand_id
1 'polypeptide(L)'
;DAGGTTAQASIALIQQVWPYVTDEVAAQILAGTAFTDFAGFDPDVHGLGVIDIDQALLPIGELRMPLDGREGTRAINGEIAGVNFGSFDNVTAVDSAGRGFDININSMHTPDIQNNWYDVALTDSITRMDYNFDYVYSEGMLNYSPTDESGNFTMGLRDIKLAKGWYLQGQYTTLADRNPWFHMSGMWGTINSSETIETVVTHVKDKFMFNMGNMHTTTNFDSGLVTNVTPIDSVWGEISWRNEGLRLAVGSMPYVVKGDIDVRLPSTIDSQGIVHHDTFNFEIENQFATYSSVNYANSFRNINYTLGAYNNTLGFYQAQVKLNLAF
;
A
#
# COMPACT_ATOMS: atom_id res chain seq x y z
N ASP A 1 -41.08 24.89 -35.88
CA ASP A 1 -40.44 24.67 -34.59
C ASP A 1 -39.61 23.35 -34.51
N ALA A 2 -38.84 23.06 -35.56
CA ALA A 2 -38.03 21.83 -35.63
C ALA A 2 -36.93 21.79 -34.54
N GLY A 3 -36.41 22.96 -34.11
CA GLY A 3 -35.35 23.01 -33.09
C GLY A 3 -35.81 22.59 -31.69
N GLY A 4 -37.04 22.96 -31.30
CA GLY A 4 -37.61 22.56 -30.02
C GLY A 4 -37.84 21.04 -29.91
N THR A 5 -38.27 20.41 -31.01
CA THR A 5 -38.50 18.96 -31.06
C THR A 5 -37.19 18.18 -30.98
N THR A 6 -36.13 18.67 -31.63
CA THR A 6 -34.79 18.03 -31.58
C THR A 6 -34.21 18.13 -30.19
N ALA A 7 -34.28 19.29 -29.51
CA ALA A 7 -33.78 19.45 -28.14
C ALA A 7 -34.53 18.54 -27.15
N GLN A 8 -35.86 18.45 -27.24
CA GLN A 8 -36.64 17.54 -26.40
C GLN A 8 -36.29 16.06 -26.63
N ALA A 9 -36.12 15.66 -27.90
CA ALA A 9 -35.70 14.31 -28.23
C ALA A 9 -34.30 13.98 -27.68
N SER A 10 -33.36 14.94 -27.72
CA SER A 10 -32.02 14.79 -27.17
C SER A 10 -32.00 14.69 -25.63
N ILE A 11 -32.85 15.50 -24.95
CA ILE A 11 -33.06 15.39 -23.51
C ILE A 11 -33.56 14.00 -23.14
N ALA A 12 -34.61 13.52 -23.85
CA ALA A 12 -35.17 12.21 -23.62
C ALA A 12 -34.14 11.07 -23.83
N LEU A 13 -33.22 11.23 -24.78
CA LEU A 13 -32.14 10.26 -25.02
C LEU A 13 -31.14 10.23 -23.87
N ILE A 14 -30.73 11.39 -23.35
CA ILE A 14 -29.87 11.48 -22.16
C ILE A 14 -30.54 10.80 -20.96
N GLN A 15 -31.82 11.06 -20.75
CA GLN A 15 -32.58 10.46 -19.64
C GLN A 15 -32.89 8.98 -19.85
N GLN A 16 -32.83 8.45 -21.05
CA GLN A 16 -32.89 7.03 -21.29
C GLN A 16 -31.64 6.32 -20.77
N VAL A 17 -30.48 6.95 -20.87
CA VAL A 17 -29.20 6.43 -20.35
C VAL A 17 -29.08 6.69 -18.84
N TRP A 18 -29.43 7.90 -18.41
CA TRP A 18 -29.36 8.31 -16.99
C TRP A 18 -30.74 8.80 -16.50
N PRO A 19 -31.63 7.92 -16.07
CA PRO A 19 -33.02 8.26 -15.72
C PRO A 19 -33.17 9.28 -14.57
N TYR A 20 -32.15 9.45 -13.77
CA TYR A 20 -32.09 10.39 -12.64
C TYR A 20 -31.65 11.81 -13.04
N VAL A 21 -31.19 12.00 -14.28
CA VAL A 21 -30.84 13.34 -14.79
C VAL A 21 -32.13 14.14 -15.10
N THR A 22 -32.24 15.32 -14.46
CA THR A 22 -33.39 16.19 -14.67
C THR A 22 -33.37 16.86 -16.04
N ASP A 23 -34.49 17.34 -16.52
CA ASP A 23 -34.61 18.10 -17.80
C ASP A 23 -33.64 19.29 -17.81
N GLU A 24 -33.50 19.99 -16.68
CA GLU A 24 -32.62 21.13 -16.54
C GLU A 24 -31.16 20.75 -16.69
N VAL A 25 -30.69 19.66 -16.01
CA VAL A 25 -29.34 19.18 -16.12
C VAL A 25 -29.07 18.65 -17.55
N ALA A 26 -30.01 17.93 -18.16
CA ALA A 26 -29.87 17.45 -19.52
C ALA A 26 -29.77 18.62 -20.53
N ALA A 27 -30.54 19.67 -20.33
CA ALA A 27 -30.45 20.88 -21.15
C ALA A 27 -29.10 21.61 -20.98
N GLN A 28 -28.57 21.70 -19.76
CA GLN A 28 -27.23 22.24 -19.50
C GLN A 28 -26.12 21.41 -20.16
N ILE A 29 -26.24 20.08 -20.14
CA ILE A 29 -25.32 19.17 -20.83
C ILE A 29 -25.31 19.46 -22.34
N LEU A 30 -26.51 19.52 -22.97
CA LEU A 30 -26.63 19.82 -24.41
C LEU A 30 -26.06 21.19 -24.76
N ALA A 31 -26.32 22.20 -23.91
CA ALA A 31 -25.77 23.53 -24.09
C ALA A 31 -24.26 23.61 -23.99
N GLY A 32 -23.69 22.90 -23.00
CA GLY A 32 -22.24 22.86 -22.75
C GLY A 32 -21.45 22.01 -23.75
N THR A 33 -22.11 21.12 -24.48
CA THR A 33 -21.50 20.24 -25.49
C THR A 33 -21.89 20.57 -26.92
N ALA A 34 -22.63 21.67 -27.12
CA ALA A 34 -23.06 22.10 -28.43
C ALA A 34 -21.84 22.41 -29.34
N PHE A 35 -21.96 21.98 -30.59
CA PHE A 35 -20.90 22.21 -31.59
C PHE A 35 -20.97 23.67 -32.08
N THR A 36 -19.85 24.37 -31.91
CA THR A 36 -19.71 25.80 -32.29
C THR A 36 -18.57 26.05 -33.30
N ASP A 37 -17.76 25.02 -33.59
CA ASP A 37 -16.60 25.14 -34.48
C ASP A 37 -16.97 24.88 -35.94
N PHE A 38 -17.79 25.80 -36.49
CA PHE A 38 -18.12 25.80 -37.92
C PHE A 38 -17.99 27.20 -38.52
N ALA A 39 -17.68 27.24 -39.83
CA ALA A 39 -17.50 28.52 -40.53
C ALA A 39 -18.75 29.36 -40.49
N GLY A 40 -18.62 30.60 -40.01
CA GLY A 40 -19.73 31.54 -39.90
C GLY A 40 -20.57 31.40 -38.63
N PHE A 41 -20.07 30.70 -37.60
CA PHE A 41 -20.72 30.67 -36.30
C PHE A 41 -20.84 32.09 -35.73
N ASP A 42 -22.07 32.48 -35.37
CA ASP A 42 -22.39 33.74 -34.74
C ASP A 42 -23.37 33.47 -33.58
N PRO A 43 -22.97 33.72 -32.32
CA PRO A 43 -23.81 33.45 -31.15
C PRO A 43 -25.14 34.20 -31.16
N ASP A 44 -25.19 35.40 -31.79
CA ASP A 44 -26.44 36.18 -31.89
C ASP A 44 -27.44 35.55 -32.88
N VAL A 45 -26.95 34.73 -33.80
CA VAL A 45 -27.77 34.03 -34.82
C VAL A 45 -27.99 32.57 -34.45
N HIS A 46 -26.95 31.88 -33.97
CA HIS A 46 -26.95 30.44 -33.76
C HIS A 46 -27.13 30.03 -32.28
N GLY A 47 -27.27 31.04 -31.38
CA GLY A 47 -27.40 30.78 -29.94
C GLY A 47 -26.21 30.05 -29.38
N LEU A 48 -26.46 28.92 -28.68
CA LEU A 48 -25.42 28.12 -28.05
C LEU A 48 -24.70 27.15 -29.02
N GLY A 49 -25.16 27.06 -30.27
CA GLY A 49 -24.58 26.16 -31.27
C GLY A 49 -25.53 25.05 -31.74
N VAL A 50 -24.98 24.08 -32.46
CA VAL A 50 -25.72 22.92 -32.95
C VAL A 50 -25.62 21.79 -31.91
N ILE A 51 -26.76 21.15 -31.59
CA ILE A 51 -26.79 20.02 -30.67
C ILE A 51 -25.87 18.88 -31.18
N ASP A 52 -24.92 18.48 -30.37
CA ASP A 52 -24.04 17.32 -30.58
C ASP A 52 -24.34 16.28 -29.52
N ILE A 53 -25.15 15.31 -29.89
CA ILE A 53 -25.58 14.26 -28.97
C ILE A 53 -24.42 13.27 -28.64
N ASP A 54 -23.52 13.06 -29.58
CA ASP A 54 -22.37 12.18 -29.37
C ASP A 54 -21.45 12.77 -28.30
N GLN A 55 -21.19 14.07 -28.36
CA GLN A 55 -20.45 14.78 -27.30
C GLN A 55 -21.23 14.85 -25.98
N ALA A 56 -22.53 15.01 -26.04
CA ALA A 56 -23.37 15.04 -24.84
C ALA A 56 -23.41 13.72 -24.08
N LEU A 57 -23.16 12.59 -24.74
CA LEU A 57 -23.09 11.26 -24.13
C LEU A 57 -21.69 10.92 -23.55
N LEU A 58 -20.65 11.70 -23.85
CA LEU A 58 -19.33 11.56 -23.26
C LEU A 58 -19.25 12.19 -21.86
N PRO A 59 -18.28 11.78 -21.01
CA PRO A 59 -18.07 12.42 -19.72
C PRO A 59 -17.76 13.91 -19.83
N ILE A 60 -18.34 14.73 -18.93
CA ILE A 60 -18.10 16.17 -18.84
C ILE A 60 -17.19 16.44 -17.62
N GLY A 61 -16.03 17.10 -17.86
CA GLY A 61 -15.06 17.35 -16.82
C GLY A 61 -14.29 16.10 -16.41
N GLU A 62 -13.74 16.13 -15.20
CA GLU A 62 -13.03 14.96 -14.64
C GLU A 62 -14.01 13.92 -14.13
N LEU A 63 -13.74 12.66 -14.45
CA LEU A 63 -14.36 11.54 -13.77
C LEU A 63 -13.83 11.44 -12.34
N ARG A 64 -14.72 11.24 -11.38
CA ARG A 64 -14.40 11.17 -9.96
C ARG A 64 -15.00 9.92 -9.34
N MET A 65 -14.31 9.38 -8.33
CA MET A 65 -14.73 8.21 -7.59
C MET A 65 -15.71 8.62 -6.47
N PRO A 66 -16.97 8.19 -6.49
CA PRO A 66 -17.89 8.41 -5.37
C PRO A 66 -17.50 7.53 -4.17
N LEU A 67 -17.50 8.12 -2.97
CA LEU A 67 -17.23 7.40 -1.73
C LEU A 67 -18.53 7.10 -0.99
N ASP A 68 -18.62 5.88 -0.46
CA ASP A 68 -19.79 5.45 0.29
C ASP A 68 -19.93 6.17 1.64
N GLY A 69 -21.18 6.51 2.01
CA GLY A 69 -21.53 7.10 3.29
C GLY A 69 -20.89 8.48 3.56
N ARG A 70 -20.24 9.08 2.57
CA ARG A 70 -19.64 10.41 2.64
C ARG A 70 -20.21 11.29 1.54
N GLU A 71 -20.54 12.52 1.88
CA GLU A 71 -20.80 13.53 0.86
C GLU A 71 -19.48 13.82 0.13
N GLY A 72 -19.44 13.53 -1.17
CA GLY A 72 -18.32 13.89 -2.01
C GLY A 72 -17.75 12.74 -2.84
N THR A 73 -16.79 13.14 -3.65
CA THR A 73 -16.07 12.28 -4.58
C THR A 73 -14.57 12.51 -4.43
N ARG A 74 -13.75 11.50 -4.82
CA ARG A 74 -12.30 11.66 -4.92
C ARG A 74 -11.84 11.65 -6.37
N ALA A 75 -10.71 12.30 -6.64
CA ALA A 75 -10.01 12.15 -7.92
C ALA A 75 -9.61 10.70 -8.13
N ILE A 76 -9.72 10.24 -9.38
CA ILE A 76 -9.29 8.87 -9.77
C ILE A 76 -7.77 8.91 -9.95
N ASN A 77 -7.06 8.72 -8.87
CA ASN A 77 -5.60 8.69 -8.83
C ASN A 77 -5.10 7.82 -7.67
N GLY A 78 -3.78 7.66 -7.59
CA GLY A 78 -3.13 6.86 -6.57
C GLY A 78 -3.02 5.40 -6.97
N GLU A 79 -2.46 4.63 -6.06
CA GLU A 79 -2.22 3.20 -6.25
C GLU A 79 -2.43 2.44 -4.94
N ILE A 80 -2.65 1.15 -5.05
CA ILE A 80 -2.55 0.19 -3.96
C ILE A 80 -1.62 -0.95 -4.40
N ALA A 81 -0.69 -1.32 -3.54
CA ALA A 81 0.30 -2.36 -3.81
C ALA A 81 0.38 -3.36 -2.65
N GLY A 82 0.70 -4.62 -2.94
CA GLY A 82 0.81 -5.70 -1.95
C GLY A 82 -0.49 -6.41 -1.66
N VAL A 83 -1.53 -6.19 -2.47
CA VAL A 83 -2.81 -6.85 -2.36
C VAL A 83 -3.23 -7.36 -3.74
N ASN A 84 -3.62 -8.61 -3.85
CA ASN A 84 -4.06 -9.19 -5.11
C ASN A 84 -5.59 -9.09 -5.23
N PHE A 85 -6.06 -8.13 -5.98
CA PHE A 85 -7.50 -7.90 -6.19
C PHE A 85 -8.09 -8.69 -7.38
N GLY A 86 -7.28 -9.37 -8.18
CA GLY A 86 -7.75 -9.91 -9.46
C GLY A 86 -8.01 -8.77 -10.47
N SER A 87 -9.21 -8.68 -11.03
CA SER A 87 -9.57 -7.62 -11.97
C SER A 87 -10.85 -6.88 -11.56
N PHE A 88 -10.85 -5.55 -11.75
CA PHE A 88 -12.01 -4.67 -11.56
C PHE A 88 -12.31 -3.95 -12.87
N ASP A 89 -13.17 -4.55 -13.70
CA ASP A 89 -13.46 -4.04 -15.04
C ASP A 89 -14.65 -3.07 -15.08
N ASN A 90 -15.51 -3.07 -14.07
CA ASN A 90 -16.75 -2.30 -14.03
C ASN A 90 -16.88 -1.57 -12.70
N VAL A 91 -16.11 -0.50 -12.54
CA VAL A 91 -16.23 0.41 -11.39
C VAL A 91 -16.91 1.68 -11.86
N THR A 92 -17.94 2.12 -11.17
CA THR A 92 -18.70 3.31 -11.55
C THR A 92 -18.02 4.59 -11.05
N ALA A 93 -17.59 5.45 -11.96
CA ALA A 93 -17.16 6.80 -11.69
C ALA A 93 -18.26 7.78 -12.06
N VAL A 94 -18.23 9.00 -11.51
CA VAL A 94 -19.19 10.07 -11.84
C VAL A 94 -18.47 11.26 -12.47
N ASP A 95 -19.13 11.88 -13.45
CA ASP A 95 -18.68 13.13 -14.06
C ASP A 95 -19.16 14.38 -13.28
N SER A 96 -18.82 15.57 -13.77
CA SER A 96 -19.22 16.83 -13.15
C SER A 96 -20.74 17.09 -13.15
N ALA A 97 -21.48 16.40 -13.99
CA ALA A 97 -22.94 16.44 -14.03
C ALA A 97 -23.61 15.34 -13.19
N GLY A 98 -22.82 14.53 -12.47
CA GLY A 98 -23.29 13.43 -11.64
C GLY A 98 -23.69 12.18 -12.42
N ARG A 99 -23.31 12.06 -13.70
CA ARG A 99 -23.62 10.90 -14.53
C ARG A 99 -22.61 9.79 -14.30
N GLY A 100 -23.09 8.55 -14.21
CA GLY A 100 -22.26 7.35 -14.01
C GLY A 100 -21.64 6.84 -15.31
N PHE A 101 -20.38 6.45 -15.22
CA PHE A 101 -19.60 5.85 -16.30
C PHE A 101 -18.80 4.68 -15.76
N ASP A 102 -18.80 3.56 -16.46
CA ASP A 102 -17.98 2.40 -16.11
C ASP A 102 -16.52 2.65 -16.50
N ILE A 103 -15.63 2.43 -15.56
CA ILE A 103 -14.19 2.58 -15.75
C ILE A 103 -13.45 1.31 -15.33
N ASN A 104 -12.25 1.16 -15.85
CA ASN A 104 -11.31 0.11 -15.47
C ASN A 104 -10.19 0.70 -14.60
N ILE A 105 -10.00 0.15 -13.41
CA ILE A 105 -8.98 0.60 -12.45
C ILE A 105 -7.85 -0.41 -12.25
N ASN A 106 -7.75 -1.43 -13.11
CA ASN A 106 -6.75 -2.51 -12.98
C ASN A 106 -5.29 -2.02 -13.03
N SER A 107 -5.03 -0.91 -13.71
CA SER A 107 -3.69 -0.29 -13.73
C SER A 107 -3.32 0.44 -12.44
N MET A 108 -4.25 0.59 -11.50
CA MET A 108 -4.06 1.32 -10.24
C MET A 108 -3.79 0.39 -9.05
N HIS A 109 -3.58 -0.90 -9.32
CA HIS A 109 -3.14 -1.84 -8.30
C HIS A 109 -1.94 -2.64 -8.79
N THR A 110 -1.06 -2.99 -7.86
CA THR A 110 0.11 -3.82 -8.10
C THR A 110 0.12 -4.95 -7.06
N PRO A 111 0.01 -6.23 -7.48
CA PRO A 111 -0.03 -7.35 -6.54
C PRO A 111 1.26 -7.52 -5.73
N ASP A 112 2.39 -7.07 -6.27
CA ASP A 112 3.68 -7.16 -5.59
C ASP A 112 4.08 -5.82 -4.94
N ILE A 113 4.44 -5.87 -3.64
CA ILE A 113 5.20 -4.79 -3.02
C ILE A 113 6.64 -4.93 -3.49
N GLN A 114 6.97 -4.34 -4.63
CA GLN A 114 8.36 -4.27 -5.02
C GLN A 114 9.09 -3.21 -4.18
N ASN A 115 10.03 -3.66 -3.34
CA ASN A 115 11.18 -2.92 -2.83
C ASN A 115 11.09 -2.12 -1.52
N ASN A 116 9.96 -1.65 -1.01
CA ASN A 116 9.99 -0.82 0.21
C ASN A 116 10.18 -1.62 1.49
N TRP A 117 9.64 -2.83 1.54
CA TRP A 117 9.74 -3.68 2.72
C TRP A 117 11.12 -4.29 2.88
N TYR A 118 11.74 -4.67 1.77
CA TYR A 118 13.06 -5.28 1.77
C TYR A 118 14.14 -4.31 2.27
N ASP A 119 14.04 -3.02 1.97
CA ASP A 119 14.99 -2.02 2.46
C ASP A 119 14.86 -1.79 3.96
N VAL A 120 13.64 -1.75 4.51
CA VAL A 120 13.42 -1.56 5.95
C VAL A 120 13.76 -2.83 6.72
N ALA A 121 13.23 -3.98 6.32
CA ALA A 121 13.50 -5.26 6.99
C ALA A 121 14.96 -5.70 6.82
N LEU A 122 15.57 -5.40 5.69
CA LEU A 122 16.96 -5.73 5.42
C LEU A 122 17.91 -4.84 6.22
N THR A 123 17.69 -3.54 6.24
CA THR A 123 18.47 -2.61 7.05
C THR A 123 18.35 -2.99 8.52
N ASP A 124 17.16 -3.33 8.98
CA ASP A 124 16.93 -3.75 10.36
C ASP A 124 17.52 -5.14 10.66
N SER A 125 17.40 -6.11 9.76
CA SER A 125 18.02 -7.43 9.92
C SER A 125 19.55 -7.36 9.86
N ILE A 126 20.13 -6.51 9.00
CA ILE A 126 21.58 -6.28 8.93
C ILE A 126 22.04 -5.53 10.17
N THR A 127 21.30 -4.53 10.64
CA THR A 127 21.59 -3.85 11.90
C THR A 127 21.49 -4.79 13.09
N ARG A 128 20.54 -5.72 13.11
CA ARG A 128 20.45 -6.80 14.11
C ARG A 128 21.63 -7.76 14.02
N MET A 129 22.17 -8.00 12.82
CA MET A 129 23.38 -8.79 12.64
C MET A 129 24.62 -8.13 13.25
N ASP A 130 24.76 -6.81 13.14
CA ASP A 130 25.88 -6.06 13.71
C ASP A 130 25.94 -6.10 15.24
N TYR A 131 24.80 -6.08 15.92
CA TYR A 131 24.75 -6.11 17.40
C TYR A 131 25.08 -7.46 18.01
N ASN A 132 25.13 -8.53 17.22
CA ASN A 132 25.31 -9.89 17.71
C ASN A 132 26.74 -10.42 17.69
N PHE A 133 27.74 -9.64 17.24
CA PHE A 133 29.10 -10.18 17.11
C PHE A 133 29.88 -10.25 18.41
N ASP A 134 29.67 -9.36 19.37
CA ASP A 134 30.49 -9.27 20.59
C ASP A 134 29.68 -9.32 21.90
N TYR A 135 28.35 -9.39 21.86
CA TYR A 135 27.59 -9.48 23.09
C TYR A 135 27.45 -10.93 23.56
N VAL A 136 28.26 -11.28 24.50
CA VAL A 136 27.91 -12.27 25.52
C VAL A 136 26.60 -11.80 26.12
N TYR A 137 25.53 -12.56 25.94
CA TYR A 137 24.19 -12.34 26.42
C TYR A 137 24.18 -11.70 27.81
N SER A 138 24.08 -10.37 27.87
CA SER A 138 23.84 -9.65 29.09
C SER A 138 22.33 -9.69 29.35
N GLU A 139 21.94 -10.14 30.52
CA GLU A 139 20.53 -10.29 30.93
C GLU A 139 19.81 -8.91 30.79
N GLY A 140 18.78 -8.85 29.94
CA GLY A 140 17.80 -7.78 29.92
C GLY A 140 18.24 -6.41 29.41
N MET A 141 18.73 -6.30 28.17
CA MET A 141 19.00 -4.98 27.56
C MET A 141 17.74 -4.34 26.99
N LEU A 142 17.44 -3.12 27.45
CA LEU A 142 16.49 -2.23 26.81
C LEU A 142 17.14 -1.57 25.61
N ASN A 143 16.59 -1.79 24.43
CA ASN A 143 17.01 -1.10 23.21
C ASN A 143 16.04 0.05 22.90
N TYR A 144 16.61 1.21 22.63
CA TYR A 144 15.86 2.40 22.26
C TYR A 144 16.52 3.03 21.05
N SER A 145 15.79 3.14 19.94
CA SER A 145 16.18 3.95 18.80
C SER A 145 15.21 5.14 18.73
N PRO A 146 15.72 6.38 18.89
CA PRO A 146 14.87 7.55 18.79
C PRO A 146 14.28 7.65 17.38
N THR A 147 13.21 8.41 17.25
CA THR A 147 12.61 8.76 15.97
C THR A 147 13.68 9.28 15.01
N ASP A 148 13.77 8.66 13.85
CA ASP A 148 14.54 9.22 12.74
C ASP A 148 13.83 10.47 12.16
N GLU A 149 14.44 11.12 11.18
CA GLU A 149 13.85 12.29 10.51
C GLU A 149 12.49 11.97 9.83
N SER A 150 12.20 10.69 9.62
CA SER A 150 10.93 10.19 9.05
C SER A 150 9.87 9.88 10.11
N GLY A 151 10.14 10.09 11.39
CA GLY A 151 9.18 9.81 12.48
C GLY A 151 9.09 8.35 12.91
N ASN A 152 10.03 7.49 12.48
CA ASN A 152 10.06 6.09 12.88
C ASN A 152 10.66 5.94 14.28
N PHE A 153 10.05 5.07 15.07
CA PHE A 153 10.47 4.81 16.45
C PHE A 153 10.56 3.31 16.70
N THR A 154 11.60 2.89 17.39
CA THR A 154 11.77 1.50 17.80
C THR A 154 12.17 1.39 19.26
N MET A 155 11.52 0.50 20.00
CA MET A 155 11.83 0.15 21.38
C MET A 155 11.75 -1.37 21.56
N GLY A 156 12.69 -1.97 22.30
CA GLY A 156 12.66 -3.40 22.50
C GLY A 156 13.42 -3.90 23.71
N LEU A 157 13.06 -5.09 24.15
CA LEU A 157 13.77 -5.88 25.15
C LEU A 157 14.50 -7.00 24.43
N ARG A 158 15.77 -7.17 24.73
CA ARG A 158 16.61 -8.24 24.13
C ARG A 158 17.11 -9.20 25.19
N ASP A 159 17.33 -10.42 24.75
CA ASP A 159 18.07 -11.45 25.46
C ASP A 159 17.53 -11.79 26.86
N ILE A 160 16.20 -11.78 27.02
CA ILE A 160 15.56 -12.28 28.23
C ILE A 160 15.78 -13.79 28.26
N LYS A 161 16.61 -14.25 29.19
CA LYS A 161 16.92 -15.69 29.35
C LYS A 161 15.72 -16.44 29.92
N LEU A 162 15.17 -17.36 29.16
CA LEU A 162 14.08 -18.23 29.57
C LEU A 162 14.61 -19.53 30.24
N ALA A 163 15.64 -20.15 29.63
CA ALA A 163 16.25 -21.36 30.09
C ALA A 163 17.68 -21.47 29.51
N LYS A 164 18.42 -22.57 29.80
CA LYS A 164 19.74 -22.80 29.22
C LYS A 164 19.68 -22.83 27.68
N GLY A 165 20.30 -21.84 27.04
CA GLY A 165 20.34 -21.68 25.59
C GLY A 165 19.07 -21.12 24.97
N TRP A 166 18.04 -20.76 25.75
CA TRP A 166 16.80 -20.17 25.26
C TRP A 166 16.65 -18.73 25.70
N TYR A 167 16.32 -17.84 24.74
CA TYR A 167 16.19 -16.42 24.94
C TYR A 167 14.92 -15.91 24.26
N LEU A 168 14.33 -14.88 24.83
CA LEU A 168 13.19 -14.15 24.30
C LEU A 168 13.60 -12.72 23.98
N GLN A 169 13.14 -12.20 22.84
CA GLN A 169 13.29 -10.82 22.45
C GLN A 169 11.91 -10.27 22.09
N GLY A 170 11.64 -9.01 22.40
CA GLY A 170 10.45 -8.31 22.02
C GLY A 170 10.81 -6.95 21.49
N GLN A 171 10.19 -6.52 20.39
CA GLN A 171 10.41 -5.21 19.78
C GLN A 171 9.08 -4.59 19.39
N TYR A 172 8.95 -3.30 19.65
CA TYR A 172 7.86 -2.45 19.19
C TYR A 172 8.45 -1.41 18.24
N THR A 173 7.84 -1.26 17.07
CA THR A 173 8.26 -0.32 16.04
C THR A 173 7.06 0.44 15.53
N THR A 174 7.19 1.76 15.40
CA THR A 174 6.24 2.60 14.67
C THR A 174 6.87 3.10 13.38
N LEU A 175 6.10 3.09 12.31
CA LEU A 175 6.47 3.63 11.00
C LEU A 175 5.46 4.72 10.63
N ALA A 176 5.95 5.92 10.34
CA ALA A 176 5.12 7.02 9.84
C ALA A 176 4.87 6.85 8.33
N ASP A 177 3.65 7.19 7.90
CA ASP A 177 3.21 7.26 6.51
C ASP A 177 3.41 5.98 5.68
N ARG A 178 3.57 4.82 6.33
CA ARG A 178 3.79 3.55 5.64
C ARG A 178 3.36 2.33 6.45
N ASN A 179 3.14 1.25 5.73
CA ASN A 179 2.96 -0.09 6.28
C ASN A 179 3.96 -1.04 5.60
N PRO A 180 4.58 -2.00 6.33
CA PRO A 180 5.54 -2.93 5.74
C PRO A 180 4.93 -3.92 4.75
N TRP A 181 3.62 -4.16 4.76
CA TRP A 181 2.96 -5.23 4.02
C TRP A 181 2.23 -4.76 2.77
N PHE A 182 1.80 -3.51 2.74
CA PHE A 182 1.10 -2.92 1.60
C PHE A 182 1.30 -1.41 1.56
N HIS A 183 1.03 -0.82 0.40
CA HIS A 183 1.00 0.62 0.20
C HIS A 183 -0.34 1.03 -0.39
N MET A 184 -0.85 2.19 0.00
CA MET A 184 -2.02 2.80 -0.63
C MET A 184 -1.91 4.32 -0.65
N SER A 185 -2.48 4.92 -1.69
CA SER A 185 -2.52 6.38 -1.87
C SER A 185 -3.75 6.82 -2.67
N GLY A 186 -4.03 8.12 -2.67
CA GLY A 186 -5.08 8.74 -3.48
C GLY A 186 -6.48 8.24 -3.13
N MET A 187 -7.21 7.72 -4.13
CA MET A 187 -8.59 7.25 -3.94
C MET A 187 -8.69 6.04 -3.01
N TRP A 188 -7.63 5.23 -2.89
CA TRP A 188 -7.61 4.05 -2.03
C TRP A 188 -7.59 4.40 -0.55
N GLY A 189 -6.99 5.52 -0.20
CA GLY A 189 -6.78 5.99 1.16
C GLY A 189 -5.34 6.43 1.38
N THR A 190 -5.00 6.74 2.63
CA THR A 190 -3.64 7.17 3.00
C THR A 190 -3.25 6.51 4.32
N ILE A 191 -2.09 5.87 4.35
CA ILE A 191 -1.52 5.31 5.57
C ILE A 191 -0.92 6.45 6.38
N ASN A 192 -1.36 6.63 7.63
CA ASN A 192 -0.81 7.64 8.54
C ASN A 192 0.33 7.05 9.38
N SER A 193 0.17 5.81 9.83
CA SER A 193 1.20 5.08 10.56
C SER A 193 0.92 3.59 10.60
N SER A 194 1.93 2.81 10.90
CA SER A 194 1.77 1.44 11.33
C SER A 194 2.56 1.16 12.60
N GLU A 195 2.06 0.26 13.43
CA GLU A 195 2.66 -0.19 14.66
C GLU A 195 2.90 -1.70 14.58
N THR A 196 4.13 -2.12 14.81
CA THR A 196 4.51 -3.53 14.74
C THR A 196 5.08 -3.97 16.08
N ILE A 197 4.53 -5.05 16.63
CA ILE A 197 5.10 -5.79 17.74
C ILE A 197 5.74 -7.06 17.20
N GLU A 198 7.03 -7.21 17.42
CA GLU A 198 7.76 -8.41 17.05
C GLU A 198 8.17 -9.17 18.30
N THR A 199 8.01 -10.49 18.27
CA THR A 199 8.48 -11.39 19.31
C THR A 199 9.37 -12.45 18.67
N VAL A 200 10.59 -12.62 19.20
CA VAL A 200 11.56 -13.59 18.70
C VAL A 200 11.97 -14.55 19.81
N VAL A 201 11.89 -15.84 19.53
CA VAL A 201 12.44 -16.89 20.37
C VAL A 201 13.75 -17.37 19.74
N THR A 202 14.82 -17.34 20.51
CA THR A 202 16.15 -17.76 20.09
C THR A 202 16.59 -18.98 20.88
N HIS A 203 17.08 -20.00 20.20
CA HIS A 203 17.75 -21.12 20.80
C HIS A 203 19.21 -21.19 20.34
N VAL A 204 20.15 -21.20 21.31
CA VAL A 204 21.59 -21.30 21.06
C VAL A 204 22.09 -22.64 21.55
N LYS A 205 22.72 -23.37 20.64
CA LYS A 205 23.39 -24.66 20.94
C LYS A 205 24.75 -24.69 20.24
N ASP A 206 25.82 -24.72 21.03
CA ASP A 206 27.21 -24.68 20.55
C ASP A 206 27.46 -23.48 19.61
N LYS A 207 27.77 -23.73 18.35
CA LYS A 207 28.01 -22.75 17.31
C LYS A 207 26.74 -22.39 16.49
N PHE A 208 25.61 -23.02 16.78
CA PHE A 208 24.36 -22.82 16.06
C PHE A 208 23.38 -21.95 16.85
N MET A 209 22.63 -21.12 16.14
CA MET A 209 21.55 -20.33 16.66
C MET A 209 20.31 -20.53 15.77
N PHE A 210 19.19 -20.75 16.41
CA PHE A 210 17.88 -20.90 15.77
C PHE A 210 17.00 -19.76 16.25
N ASN A 211 16.48 -18.97 15.34
CA ASN A 211 15.56 -17.87 15.61
C ASN A 211 14.21 -18.19 14.99
N MET A 212 13.14 -17.89 15.70
CA MET A 212 11.77 -17.90 15.20
C MET A 212 11.08 -16.62 15.66
N GLY A 213 10.57 -15.84 14.72
CA GLY A 213 9.90 -14.58 14.98
C GLY A 213 8.45 -14.60 14.55
N ASN A 214 7.64 -13.86 15.28
CA ASN A 214 6.27 -13.49 14.93
C ASN A 214 6.16 -11.96 14.99
N MET A 215 5.48 -11.38 14.00
CA MET A 215 5.22 -9.94 13.94
C MET A 215 3.72 -9.73 13.87
N HIS A 216 3.22 -8.80 14.67
CA HIS A 216 1.84 -8.34 14.66
C HIS A 216 1.82 -6.85 14.31
N THR A 217 1.19 -6.49 13.20
CA THR A 217 1.17 -5.11 12.68
C THR A 217 -0.24 -4.58 12.63
N THR A 218 -0.46 -3.41 13.23
CA THR A 218 -1.70 -2.63 13.10
C THR A 218 -1.46 -1.40 12.26
N THR A 219 -2.49 -0.94 11.55
CA THR A 219 -2.40 0.19 10.62
C THR A 219 -3.41 1.27 11.00
N ASN A 220 -2.93 2.50 11.10
CA ASN A 220 -3.76 3.70 11.20
C ASN A 220 -3.78 4.39 9.84
N PHE A 221 -4.96 4.66 9.30
CA PHE A 221 -5.11 5.20 7.95
C PHE A 221 -6.36 6.07 7.80
N ASP A 222 -6.33 6.97 6.83
CA ASP A 222 -7.50 7.69 6.35
C ASP A 222 -8.14 6.89 5.22
N SER A 223 -9.38 6.48 5.45
CA SER A 223 -10.10 5.64 4.49
C SER A 223 -10.42 6.36 3.19
N GLY A 224 -10.32 5.61 2.09
CA GLY A 224 -10.82 5.94 0.76
C GLY A 224 -11.77 4.85 0.30
N LEU A 225 -11.40 4.17 -0.78
CA LEU A 225 -12.03 2.91 -1.19
C LEU A 225 -11.69 1.78 -0.23
N VAL A 226 -10.50 1.80 0.40
CA VAL A 226 -10.17 0.91 1.53
C VAL A 226 -10.90 1.42 2.76
N THR A 227 -11.76 0.58 3.32
CA THR A 227 -12.62 0.93 4.46
C THR A 227 -12.19 0.27 5.76
N ASN A 228 -11.45 -0.83 5.67
CA ASN A 228 -10.93 -1.54 6.82
C ASN A 228 -9.62 -2.26 6.49
N VAL A 229 -8.73 -2.34 7.46
CA VAL A 229 -7.51 -3.15 7.43
C VAL A 229 -7.44 -3.90 8.75
N THR A 230 -7.49 -5.22 8.70
CA THR A 230 -7.33 -6.03 9.91
C THR A 230 -5.86 -6.08 10.34
N PRO A 231 -5.56 -6.37 11.61
CA PRO A 231 -4.18 -6.61 12.03
C PRO A 231 -3.52 -7.72 11.21
N ILE A 232 -2.26 -7.50 10.84
CA ILE A 232 -1.49 -8.39 9.99
C ILE A 232 -0.51 -9.18 10.85
N ASP A 233 -0.63 -10.49 10.82
CA ASP A 233 0.29 -11.41 11.49
C ASP A 233 1.24 -12.04 10.47
N SER A 234 2.52 -12.06 10.80
CA SER A 234 3.54 -12.71 9.98
C SER A 234 4.53 -13.50 10.82
N VAL A 235 5.18 -14.47 10.19
CA VAL A 235 6.17 -15.34 10.84
C VAL A 235 7.43 -15.45 9.99
N TRP A 236 8.57 -15.64 10.65
CA TRP A 236 9.84 -15.89 9.99
C TRP A 236 10.72 -16.83 10.82
N GLY A 237 11.74 -17.40 10.20
CA GLY A 237 12.69 -18.26 10.88
C GLY A 237 14.09 -18.16 10.29
N GLU A 238 15.11 -18.38 11.12
CA GLU A 238 16.51 -18.36 10.73
C GLU A 238 17.31 -19.43 11.45
N ILE A 239 18.23 -20.05 10.74
CA ILE A 239 19.29 -20.88 11.30
C ILE A 239 20.62 -20.22 10.96
N SER A 240 21.44 -19.97 11.97
CA SER A 240 22.78 -19.43 11.75
C SER A 240 23.86 -20.25 12.46
N TRP A 241 25.04 -20.26 11.86
CA TRP A 241 26.24 -20.85 12.38
C TRP A 241 27.31 -19.77 12.59
N ARG A 242 28.09 -19.87 13.69
CA ARG A 242 29.13 -18.90 14.05
C ARG A 242 30.44 -19.58 14.37
N ASN A 243 31.53 -18.98 13.92
CA ASN A 243 32.87 -19.36 14.32
C ASN A 243 33.86 -18.19 14.08
N GLU A 244 34.55 -17.74 15.14
CA GLU A 244 35.67 -16.79 15.07
C GLU A 244 35.38 -15.56 14.19
N GLY A 245 34.29 -14.86 14.47
CA GLY A 245 33.86 -13.66 13.70
C GLY A 245 33.09 -13.96 12.41
N LEU A 246 33.07 -15.20 11.92
CA LEU A 246 32.28 -15.61 10.76
C LEU A 246 30.88 -16.07 11.19
N ARG A 247 29.84 -15.54 10.54
CA ARG A 247 28.47 -16.00 10.65
C ARG A 247 27.93 -16.36 9.27
N LEU A 248 27.35 -17.54 9.17
CA LEU A 248 26.56 -17.98 8.01
C LEU A 248 25.13 -18.14 8.46
N ALA A 249 24.17 -17.61 7.71
CA ALA A 249 22.76 -17.75 8.04
C ALA A 249 21.92 -18.08 6.81
N VAL A 250 20.88 -18.86 7.05
CA VAL A 250 19.80 -19.15 6.10
C VAL A 250 18.48 -18.98 6.83
N GLY A 251 17.53 -18.29 6.23
CA GLY A 251 16.25 -18.05 6.85
C GLY A 251 15.14 -17.79 5.84
N SER A 252 13.93 -17.62 6.35
CA SER A 252 12.80 -17.10 5.62
C SER A 252 12.65 -15.60 5.88
N MET A 253 12.26 -14.87 4.86
CA MET A 253 11.69 -13.52 5.03
C MET A 253 10.38 -13.63 5.82
N PRO A 254 9.93 -12.56 6.51
CA PRO A 254 8.64 -12.58 7.15
C PRO A 254 7.53 -12.89 6.14
N TYR A 255 6.71 -13.88 6.45
CA TYR A 255 5.61 -14.36 5.65
C TYR A 255 4.29 -14.07 6.34
N VAL A 256 3.36 -13.39 5.65
CA VAL A 256 2.02 -13.08 6.17
C VAL A 256 1.22 -14.36 6.29
N VAL A 257 0.69 -14.59 7.49
CA VAL A 257 -0.16 -15.75 7.79
C VAL A 257 -1.61 -15.33 8.04
N LYS A 258 -1.84 -14.02 8.27
CA LYS A 258 -3.15 -13.44 8.47
C LYS A 258 -3.12 -11.95 8.22
N GLY A 259 -4.16 -11.42 7.59
CA GLY A 259 -4.39 -10.00 7.37
C GLY A 259 -5.32 -9.81 6.18
N ASP A 260 -6.29 -8.92 6.32
CA ASP A 260 -7.31 -8.65 5.30
C ASP A 260 -7.49 -7.16 5.10
N ILE A 261 -7.88 -6.79 3.88
CA ILE A 261 -8.31 -5.44 3.51
C ILE A 261 -9.73 -5.52 2.96
N ASP A 262 -10.62 -4.67 3.49
CA ASP A 262 -11.95 -4.46 2.93
C ASP A 262 -11.91 -3.25 1.99
N VAL A 263 -12.29 -3.48 0.73
CA VAL A 263 -12.40 -2.46 -0.31
C VAL A 263 -13.86 -2.31 -0.68
N ARG A 264 -14.32 -1.07 -0.74
CA ARG A 264 -15.69 -0.74 -1.10
C ARG A 264 -15.71 0.07 -2.39
N LEU A 265 -16.21 -0.58 -3.46
CA LEU A 265 -16.20 -0.04 -4.81
C LEU A 265 -17.61 0.37 -5.25
N PRO A 266 -17.79 1.54 -5.88
CA PRO A 266 -19.04 1.90 -6.51
C PRO A 266 -19.30 0.98 -7.70
N SER A 267 -20.44 0.32 -7.70
CA SER A 267 -20.79 -0.70 -8.70
C SER A 267 -21.89 -0.26 -9.67
N THR A 268 -22.87 0.49 -9.19
CA THR A 268 -24.00 0.96 -10.02
C THR A 268 -24.57 2.25 -9.51
N ILE A 269 -25.30 2.95 -10.38
CA ILE A 269 -26.17 4.08 -9.99
C ILE A 269 -27.61 3.68 -10.34
N ASP A 270 -28.52 3.80 -9.37
CA ASP A 270 -29.92 3.47 -9.61
C ASP A 270 -30.68 4.59 -10.34
N SER A 271 -31.95 4.34 -10.62
CA SER A 271 -32.83 5.29 -11.32
C SER A 271 -33.12 6.56 -10.52
N GLN A 272 -32.72 6.63 -9.27
CA GLN A 272 -32.85 7.80 -8.39
C GLN A 272 -31.52 8.57 -8.24
N GLY A 273 -30.43 8.09 -8.89
CA GLY A 273 -29.11 8.69 -8.82
C GLY A 273 -28.30 8.27 -7.57
N ILE A 274 -28.75 7.24 -6.87
CA ILE A 274 -28.04 6.73 -5.69
C ILE A 274 -26.96 5.75 -6.14
N VAL A 275 -25.72 6.02 -5.71
CA VAL A 275 -24.58 5.14 -5.97
C VAL A 275 -24.61 3.98 -5.00
N HIS A 276 -24.63 2.76 -5.55
CA HIS A 276 -24.49 1.53 -4.79
C HIS A 276 -23.03 1.07 -4.79
N HIS A 277 -22.60 0.51 -3.65
CA HIS A 277 -21.24 0.07 -3.44
C HIS A 277 -21.22 -1.40 -3.05
N ASP A 278 -20.33 -2.15 -3.66
CA ASP A 278 -20.04 -3.53 -3.29
C ASP A 278 -18.79 -3.57 -2.40
N THR A 279 -18.82 -4.41 -1.37
CA THR A 279 -17.69 -4.61 -0.47
C THR A 279 -17.01 -5.94 -0.81
N PHE A 280 -15.70 -5.85 -0.99
CA PHE A 280 -14.83 -6.98 -1.27
C PHE A 280 -13.82 -7.10 -0.15
N ASN A 281 -13.59 -8.33 0.32
CA ASN A 281 -12.54 -8.65 1.28
C ASN A 281 -11.40 -9.34 0.54
N PHE A 282 -10.17 -8.87 0.75
CA PHE A 282 -8.98 -9.40 0.13
C PHE A 282 -7.93 -9.73 1.18
N GLU A 283 -7.36 -10.91 1.09
CA GLU A 283 -6.24 -11.31 1.93
C GLU A 283 -4.98 -10.54 1.52
N ILE A 284 -4.21 -10.09 2.52
CA ILE A 284 -2.88 -9.55 2.31
C ILE A 284 -1.93 -10.73 2.19
N GLU A 285 -1.39 -10.92 1.01
CA GLU A 285 -0.46 -12.00 0.72
C GLU A 285 0.91 -11.43 0.36
N ASN A 286 1.96 -12.06 0.82
CA ASN A 286 3.29 -11.82 0.32
C ASN A 286 3.91 -13.11 -0.20
N GLN A 287 4.83 -12.98 -1.14
CA GLN A 287 5.54 -14.12 -1.69
C GLN A 287 6.49 -14.70 -0.63
N PHE A 288 6.39 -16.03 -0.40
CA PHE A 288 7.35 -16.71 0.46
C PHE A 288 8.77 -16.63 -0.14
N ALA A 289 9.68 -16.05 0.61
CA ALA A 289 11.06 -15.90 0.19
C ALA A 289 12.02 -16.41 1.26
N THR A 290 13.12 -17.00 0.82
CA THR A 290 14.22 -17.39 1.68
C THR A 290 15.44 -16.53 1.36
N TYR A 291 16.33 -16.42 2.35
CA TYR A 291 17.59 -15.72 2.18
C TYR A 291 18.77 -16.52 2.69
N SER A 292 19.94 -16.16 2.21
CA SER A 292 21.22 -16.57 2.77
C SER A 292 22.10 -15.36 3.02
N SER A 293 22.87 -15.38 4.07
CA SER A 293 23.83 -14.33 4.39
C SER A 293 25.14 -14.88 4.91
N VAL A 294 26.21 -14.15 4.61
CA VAL A 294 27.54 -14.35 5.18
C VAL A 294 28.00 -13.04 5.78
N ASN A 295 28.44 -13.05 7.03
CA ASN A 295 28.97 -11.88 7.71
C ASN A 295 30.29 -12.26 8.39
N TYR A 296 31.26 -11.38 8.28
CA TYR A 296 32.55 -11.51 8.93
C TYR A 296 32.90 -10.24 9.67
N ALA A 297 33.10 -10.32 10.98
CA ALA A 297 33.55 -9.23 11.81
C ALA A 297 34.89 -9.55 12.42
N ASN A 298 35.78 -8.55 12.43
CA ASN A 298 37.10 -8.66 13.08
C ASN A 298 37.56 -7.25 13.51
N SER A 299 38.60 -7.21 14.30
CA SER A 299 39.24 -5.99 14.73
C SER A 299 40.73 -5.99 14.39
N PHE A 300 41.23 -4.86 13.90
CA PHE A 300 42.64 -4.63 13.68
C PHE A 300 43.05 -3.30 14.30
N ARG A 301 43.84 -3.33 15.35
CA ARG A 301 44.19 -2.18 16.19
C ARG A 301 42.91 -1.51 16.73
N ASN A 302 42.66 -0.23 16.37
CA ASN A 302 41.50 0.56 16.79
C ASN A 302 40.38 0.57 15.72
N ILE A 303 40.43 -0.31 14.74
CA ILE A 303 39.47 -0.40 13.66
C ILE A 303 38.70 -1.70 13.80
N ASN A 304 37.39 -1.60 14.06
CA ASN A 304 36.48 -2.74 13.95
C ASN A 304 35.86 -2.71 12.58
N TYR A 305 35.88 -3.83 11.87
CA TYR A 305 35.29 -3.93 10.54
C TYR A 305 34.34 -5.13 10.43
N THR A 306 33.26 -4.92 9.71
CA THR A 306 32.30 -5.95 9.36
C THR A 306 32.13 -5.98 7.84
N LEU A 307 32.23 -7.17 7.28
CA LEU A 307 31.94 -7.45 5.88
C LEU A 307 30.70 -8.32 5.83
N GLY A 308 29.70 -7.94 5.03
CA GLY A 308 28.47 -8.71 4.90
C GLY A 308 28.06 -8.86 3.44
N ALA A 309 27.51 -10.02 3.11
CA ALA A 309 26.81 -10.26 1.87
C ALA A 309 25.50 -10.99 2.14
N TYR A 310 24.48 -10.61 1.38
CA TYR A 310 23.12 -11.10 1.50
C TYR A 310 22.55 -11.40 0.12
N ASN A 311 21.74 -12.43 0.02
CA ASN A 311 21.02 -12.83 -1.18
C ASN A 311 19.67 -13.43 -0.79
N ASN A 312 18.62 -13.17 -1.56
CA ASN A 312 17.32 -13.82 -1.39
C ASN A 312 16.82 -14.46 -2.69
N THR A 313 15.80 -15.31 -2.57
CA THR A 313 15.20 -16.01 -3.72
C THR A 313 14.39 -15.11 -4.66
N LEU A 314 14.15 -13.85 -4.31
CA LEU A 314 13.50 -12.85 -5.16
C LEU A 314 14.49 -12.08 -6.05
N GLY A 315 15.79 -12.47 -6.01
CA GLY A 315 16.83 -11.90 -6.86
C GLY A 315 17.49 -10.63 -6.30
N PHE A 316 17.27 -10.32 -5.02
CA PHE A 316 17.92 -9.20 -4.37
C PHE A 316 19.29 -9.61 -3.83
N TYR A 317 20.32 -8.78 -4.07
CA TYR A 317 21.69 -8.96 -3.62
C TYR A 317 22.18 -7.70 -2.94
N GLN A 318 22.81 -7.84 -1.77
CA GLN A 318 23.44 -6.73 -1.08
C GLN A 318 24.83 -7.14 -0.57
N ALA A 319 25.80 -6.22 -0.66
CA ALA A 319 27.07 -6.33 0.00
C ALA A 319 27.32 -5.07 0.83
N GLN A 320 27.82 -5.25 2.06
CA GLN A 320 28.05 -4.17 3.00
C GLN A 320 29.47 -4.23 3.58
N VAL A 321 30.07 -3.08 3.76
CA VAL A 321 31.30 -2.89 4.52
C VAL A 321 31.03 -1.84 5.58
N LYS A 322 31.25 -2.17 6.85
CA LYS A 322 31.13 -1.22 7.96
C LYS A 322 32.48 -1.09 8.68
N LEU A 323 32.89 0.13 8.89
CA LEU A 323 34.12 0.46 9.59
C LEU A 323 33.78 1.32 10.81
N ASN A 324 34.18 0.87 12.00
CA ASN A 324 34.05 1.63 13.23
C ASN A 324 35.45 1.94 13.76
N LEU A 325 35.75 3.23 13.91
CA LEU A 325 37.01 3.72 14.48
C LEU A 325 36.80 3.96 15.98
N ALA A 326 37.58 3.28 16.83
CA ALA A 326 37.63 3.59 18.24
C ALA A 326 38.75 4.62 18.47
N PHE A 327 38.40 5.81 18.93
CA PHE A 327 39.33 6.87 19.27
C PHE A 327 39.75 6.81 20.73
#